data_bcec03ac7fafb2562dd28776d5e1ddc1
#
_entry.id   bcec03ac7fafb2562dd28776d5e1ddc1
#
_cell.length_a   1.000
_cell.length_b   1.000
_cell.length_c   1.000
_cell.angle_alpha   90.00
_cell.angle_beta   90.00
_cell.angle_gamma   90.00
#
_symmetry.space_group_name_H-M   'P 1'
#
loop_
_entity.id
_entity.type
_entity.pdbx_description
1 polymer ?
#
loop_
_entity_poly.entity_id
_entity_poly.type
_entity_poly.pdbx_seq_one_letter_code
_entity_poly.pdbx_strand_id
1 'polypeptide(L)'
;IATFGGPILTTAAFSLELPDVRSRSIQIERDSYLTGPPQREPGDTINHSCEPNCGMRNASQIVTMRDVLKGEELTYDYAMSDTADYDEFRCGCGTQTCRGTVTGNDWKLPDIQARYQGYFSPYIARKIVAEKQKRTLTKSGVEKLVVQYDSNPRYALQDALRKATGYSWESFDELICRIENVTELRFAQLRRGDTDAFDWLLTLLNEQRTVES
;
A
#
# COMPACT_ATOMS: atom_id res chain seq x y z
N ILE A 1 -11.58 16.70 14.70
CA ILE A 1 -11.17 16.81 16.11
C ILE A 1 -9.71 17.22 16.22
N ALA A 2 -8.83 16.55 15.49
CA ALA A 2 -7.43 16.92 15.44
C ALA A 2 -6.92 16.90 14.00
N THR A 3 -5.88 17.68 13.73
CA THR A 3 -5.23 17.76 12.44
C THR A 3 -3.74 17.59 12.66
N PHE A 4 -3.10 16.76 11.85
CA PHE A 4 -1.65 16.73 11.75
C PHE A 4 -1.20 17.89 10.87
N GLY A 5 -0.17 18.61 11.32
CA GLY A 5 0.43 19.72 10.59
C GLY A 5 1.91 19.53 10.37
N GLY A 6 2.56 20.52 9.72
CA GLY A 6 3.99 20.59 9.54
C GLY A 6 4.49 20.36 8.11
N PRO A 7 5.80 20.25 7.90
CA PRO A 7 6.39 20.08 6.59
C PRO A 7 6.16 18.65 6.04
N ILE A 8 6.15 18.57 4.70
CA ILE A 8 6.10 17.27 4.02
C ILE A 8 7.53 16.89 3.62
N LEU A 9 7.96 15.71 4.04
CA LEU A 9 9.27 15.16 3.73
C LEU A 9 9.14 13.91 2.84
N THR A 10 10.14 13.70 1.99
CA THR A 10 10.30 12.41 1.28
C THR A 10 10.74 11.33 2.26
N THR A 11 10.56 10.06 1.92
CA THR A 11 11.02 8.92 2.74
C THR A 11 12.52 9.04 3.07
N ALA A 12 13.34 9.45 2.10
CA ALA A 12 14.77 9.63 2.31
C ALA A 12 15.09 10.72 3.35
N ALA A 13 14.42 11.88 3.27
CA ALA A 13 14.59 12.96 4.24
C ALA A 13 14.03 12.57 5.61
N PHE A 14 12.84 11.95 5.63
CA PHE A 14 12.17 11.48 6.83
C PHE A 14 13.01 10.45 7.62
N SER A 15 13.73 9.55 6.94
CA SER A 15 14.59 8.56 7.59
C SER A 15 15.76 9.17 8.37
N LEU A 16 16.12 10.42 8.08
CA LEU A 16 17.18 11.17 8.77
C LEU A 16 16.67 11.95 9.98
N GLU A 17 15.36 12.04 10.15
CA GLU A 17 14.75 12.75 11.28
C GLU A 17 14.96 12.03 12.61
N LEU A 18 14.91 12.78 13.68
CA LEU A 18 14.99 12.26 15.05
C LEU A 18 13.82 11.31 15.34
N PRO A 19 14.00 10.27 16.17
CA PRO A 19 12.93 9.36 16.54
C PRO A 19 11.66 10.04 17.07
N ASP A 20 11.77 11.11 17.85
CA ASP A 20 10.62 11.88 18.33
C ASP A 20 9.84 12.54 17.19
N VAL A 21 10.50 13.04 16.15
CA VAL A 21 9.84 13.62 14.96
C VAL A 21 9.14 12.51 14.18
N ARG A 22 9.82 11.40 13.95
CA ARG A 22 9.26 10.26 13.21
C ARG A 22 8.02 9.68 13.89
N SER A 23 8.04 9.51 15.22
CA SER A 23 6.92 8.97 15.99
C SER A 23 5.67 9.87 16.01
N ARG A 24 5.79 11.12 15.59
CA ARG A 24 4.70 12.12 15.48
C ARG A 24 4.28 12.41 14.05
N SER A 25 4.86 11.70 13.10
CA SER A 25 4.61 11.90 11.67
C SER A 25 3.55 10.95 11.17
N ILE A 26 2.92 11.31 10.07
CA ILE A 26 1.92 10.47 9.41
C ILE A 26 2.25 10.30 7.93
N GLN A 27 2.15 9.08 7.43
CA GLN A 27 2.34 8.82 6.01
C GLN A 27 1.12 9.30 5.20
N ILE A 28 1.34 10.16 4.22
CA ILE A 28 0.27 10.72 3.38
C ILE A 28 0.30 10.19 1.94
N GLU A 29 1.45 9.70 1.49
CA GLU A 29 1.68 9.04 0.19
C GLU A 29 2.85 8.04 0.31
N ARG A 30 3.12 7.28 -0.77
CA ARG A 30 4.19 6.28 -0.81
C ARG A 30 5.55 6.85 -0.38
N ASP A 31 5.89 8.04 -0.85
CA ASP A 31 7.15 8.73 -0.58
C ASP A 31 6.93 10.09 0.06
N SER A 32 5.94 10.21 0.93
CA SER A 32 5.63 11.50 1.56
C SER A 32 5.09 11.31 2.96
N TYR A 33 5.74 11.97 3.91
CA TYR A 33 5.39 12.03 5.32
C TYR A 33 5.11 13.45 5.74
N LEU A 34 3.98 13.66 6.38
CA LEU A 34 3.66 14.92 7.07
C LEU A 34 4.27 14.82 8.46
N THR A 35 5.30 15.61 8.71
CA THR A 35 6.06 15.57 9.96
C THR A 35 5.54 16.63 10.92
N GLY A 36 5.37 16.28 12.19
CA GLY A 36 4.88 17.20 13.19
C GLY A 36 5.74 18.46 13.30
N PRO A 37 5.14 19.63 13.57
CA PRO A 37 5.88 20.85 13.80
C PRO A 37 6.76 20.74 15.07
N PRO A 38 7.73 21.64 15.27
CA PRO A 38 8.60 21.62 16.46
C PRO A 38 7.82 21.63 17.79
N GLN A 39 6.68 22.32 17.83
CA GLN A 39 5.76 22.29 18.95
C GLN A 39 4.70 21.21 18.73
N ARG A 40 4.49 20.35 19.72
CA ARG A 40 3.48 19.29 19.65
C ARG A 40 2.07 19.86 19.50
N GLU A 41 1.33 19.31 18.57
CA GLU A 41 -0.08 19.60 18.34
C GLU A 41 -0.97 18.49 18.93
N PRO A 42 -2.27 18.72 19.14
CA PRO A 42 -3.18 17.68 19.66
C PRO A 42 -3.17 16.38 18.85
N GLY A 43 -2.99 16.45 17.52
CA GLY A 43 -2.87 15.27 16.65
C GLY A 43 -1.70 14.36 17.02
N ASP A 44 -0.57 14.96 17.42
CA ASP A 44 0.66 14.25 17.77
C ASP A 44 0.56 13.43 19.07
N THR A 45 -0.53 13.57 19.82
CA THR A 45 -0.75 12.94 21.11
C THR A 45 -1.81 11.85 21.10
N ILE A 46 -2.42 11.58 19.93
CA ILE A 46 -3.45 10.55 19.81
C ILE A 46 -2.78 9.19 19.64
N ASN A 47 -2.94 8.35 20.66
CA ASN A 47 -2.33 7.05 20.74
C ASN A 47 -3.04 6.00 19.86
N HIS A 48 -2.32 4.90 19.61
CA HIS A 48 -2.89 3.73 18.95
C HIS A 48 -3.80 2.93 19.90
N SER A 49 -4.91 2.43 19.35
CA SER A 49 -5.70 1.35 19.94
C SER A 49 -6.20 0.39 18.86
N CYS A 50 -6.30 -0.90 19.19
CA CYS A 50 -6.93 -1.91 18.32
C CYS A 50 -8.47 -1.86 18.35
N GLU A 51 -9.06 -1.12 19.29
CA GLU A 51 -10.48 -0.75 19.35
C GLU A 51 -10.62 0.77 19.51
N PRO A 52 -10.29 1.54 18.47
CA PRO A 52 -10.26 2.99 18.55
C PRO A 52 -11.65 3.61 18.52
N ASN A 53 -11.74 4.86 19.00
CA ASN A 53 -12.92 5.70 18.85
C ASN A 53 -12.78 6.77 17.76
N CYS A 54 -11.60 6.89 17.14
CA CYS A 54 -11.33 7.84 16.07
C CYS A 54 -10.80 7.13 14.80
N GLY A 55 -10.93 7.80 13.67
CA GLY A 55 -10.40 7.38 12.38
C GLY A 55 -10.02 8.56 11.50
N MET A 56 -9.47 8.29 10.33
CA MET A 56 -9.02 9.31 9.38
C MET A 56 -10.18 9.81 8.53
N ARG A 57 -10.32 11.13 8.44
CA ARG A 57 -11.26 11.78 7.52
C ARG A 57 -10.63 12.08 6.15
N ASN A 58 -9.35 12.42 6.17
CA ASN A 58 -8.54 12.70 5.00
C ASN A 58 -7.06 12.40 5.33
N ALA A 59 -6.12 12.93 4.54
CA ALA A 59 -4.70 12.64 4.73
C ALA A 59 -4.11 13.13 6.05
N SER A 60 -4.75 14.09 6.73
CA SER A 60 -4.19 14.73 7.94
C SER A 60 -5.18 14.96 9.07
N GLN A 61 -6.45 14.65 8.87
CA GLN A 61 -7.49 14.92 9.88
C GLN A 61 -7.99 13.64 10.53
N ILE A 62 -8.03 13.64 11.86
CA ILE A 62 -8.69 12.65 12.70
C ILE A 62 -10.07 13.15 13.11
N VAL A 63 -11.06 12.27 13.03
CA VAL A 63 -12.45 12.50 13.48
C VAL A 63 -12.89 11.33 14.35
N THR A 64 -13.89 11.57 15.21
CA THR A 64 -14.51 10.46 15.95
C THR A 64 -15.37 9.60 15.01
N MET A 65 -15.36 8.31 15.26
CA MET A 65 -16.19 7.31 14.56
C MET A 65 -17.50 7.05 15.30
N ARG A 66 -17.61 7.51 16.54
CA ARG A 66 -18.78 7.41 17.43
C ARG A 66 -18.79 8.56 18.43
N ASP A 67 -19.83 8.66 19.21
CA ASP A 67 -19.88 9.55 20.37
C ASP A 67 -18.79 9.15 21.38
N VAL A 68 -18.12 10.17 21.92
CA VAL A 68 -17.02 10.02 22.89
C VAL A 68 -17.40 10.76 24.17
N LEU A 69 -17.28 10.08 25.28
CA LEU A 69 -17.63 10.61 26.58
C LEU A 69 -16.54 11.58 27.08
N LYS A 70 -16.94 12.52 27.97
CA LYS A 70 -15.99 13.41 28.61
C LYS A 70 -14.99 12.61 29.45
N GLY A 71 -13.70 12.78 29.18
CA GLY A 71 -12.61 12.09 29.85
C GLY A 71 -12.20 10.77 29.21
N GLU A 72 -12.89 10.34 28.16
CA GLU A 72 -12.48 9.20 27.35
C GLU A 72 -11.26 9.56 26.50
N GLU A 73 -10.23 8.71 26.49
CA GLU A 73 -9.05 8.90 25.66
C GLU A 73 -9.41 8.78 24.17
N LEU A 74 -8.91 9.71 23.35
CA LEU A 74 -9.02 9.63 21.91
C LEU A 74 -7.90 8.71 21.36
N THR A 75 -8.29 7.71 20.62
CA THR A 75 -7.35 6.77 19.99
C THR A 75 -7.74 6.49 18.55
N TYR A 76 -6.75 6.20 17.69
CA TYR A 76 -7.02 5.66 16.36
C TYR A 76 -6.11 4.48 16.04
N ASP A 77 -6.52 3.64 15.10
CA ASP A 77 -5.68 2.53 14.67
C ASP A 77 -4.67 3.02 13.62
N TYR A 78 -3.37 2.85 13.87
CA TYR A 78 -2.31 3.30 12.98
C TYR A 78 -2.36 2.61 11.60
N ALA A 79 -2.97 1.42 11.51
CA ALA A 79 -3.28 0.79 10.23
C ALA A 79 -4.14 1.66 9.27
N MET A 80 -4.82 2.69 9.79
CA MET A 80 -5.61 3.61 8.96
C MET A 80 -4.76 4.60 8.16
N SER A 81 -3.50 4.81 8.55
CA SER A 81 -2.65 5.86 7.97
C SER A 81 -1.23 5.45 7.64
N ASP A 82 -0.73 4.32 8.15
CA ASP A 82 0.68 3.95 8.03
C ASP A 82 0.90 2.59 7.35
N THR A 83 2.00 2.50 6.59
CA THR A 83 2.49 1.28 5.95
C THR A 83 3.98 1.06 6.19
N ALA A 84 4.59 1.78 7.11
CA ALA A 84 6.02 1.77 7.33
C ALA A 84 6.45 0.71 8.35
N ASP A 85 7.50 -0.02 8.02
CA ASP A 85 8.04 -1.09 8.88
C ASP A 85 8.77 -0.53 10.12
N TYR A 86 9.18 0.75 10.10
CA TYR A 86 9.93 1.35 11.22
C TYR A 86 9.07 1.63 12.45
N ASP A 87 7.75 1.63 12.32
CA ASP A 87 6.80 1.91 13.42
C ASP A 87 6.21 0.63 14.03
N GLU A 88 6.78 -0.53 13.74
CA GLU A 88 6.36 -1.77 14.35
C GLU A 88 6.64 -1.78 15.87
N PHE A 89 5.60 -2.08 16.65
CA PHE A 89 5.72 -2.09 18.10
C PHE A 89 4.77 -3.08 18.77
N ARG A 90 5.10 -3.45 20.03
CA ARG A 90 4.19 -4.22 20.88
C ARG A 90 3.05 -3.33 21.37
N CYS A 91 1.83 -3.74 21.04
CA CYS A 91 0.64 -3.02 21.47
C CYS A 91 0.27 -3.36 22.92
N GLY A 92 0.08 -2.32 23.72
CA GLY A 92 -0.38 -2.41 25.11
C GLY A 92 -1.77 -1.82 25.33
N CYS A 93 -2.64 -1.72 24.30
CA CYS A 93 -3.95 -1.07 24.41
C CYS A 93 -4.94 -1.79 25.36
N GLY A 94 -4.70 -3.04 25.71
CA GLY A 94 -5.51 -3.80 26.67
C GLY A 94 -6.92 -4.18 26.21
N THR A 95 -7.27 -3.94 24.94
CA THR A 95 -8.58 -4.29 24.39
C THR A 95 -8.69 -5.78 24.09
N GLN A 96 -9.92 -6.31 23.98
CA GLN A 96 -10.14 -7.73 23.70
C GLN A 96 -9.64 -8.14 22.31
N THR A 97 -9.69 -7.24 21.34
CA THR A 97 -9.23 -7.47 19.98
C THR A 97 -7.80 -6.99 19.74
N CYS A 98 -7.02 -6.82 20.82
CA CYS A 98 -5.62 -6.38 20.71
C CYS A 98 -4.81 -7.36 19.88
N ARG A 99 -4.15 -6.84 18.84
CA ARG A 99 -3.31 -7.62 17.91
C ARG A 99 -1.97 -8.06 18.52
N GLY A 100 -1.61 -7.52 19.67
CA GLY A 100 -0.32 -7.79 20.35
C GLY A 100 0.86 -7.08 19.70
N THR A 101 0.94 -7.06 18.38
CA THR A 101 1.95 -6.31 17.61
C THR A 101 1.23 -5.50 16.54
N VAL A 102 1.63 -4.26 16.38
CA VAL A 102 1.19 -3.36 15.30
C VAL A 102 2.29 -3.30 14.26
N THR A 103 1.93 -3.48 13.01
CA THR A 103 2.86 -3.53 11.88
C THR A 103 2.40 -2.64 10.73
N GLY A 104 3.33 -2.25 9.84
CA GLY A 104 3.04 -1.54 8.60
C GLY A 104 2.20 -2.34 7.60
N ASN A 105 1.86 -3.59 7.88
CA ASN A 105 1.03 -4.46 7.04
C ASN A 105 -0.40 -4.67 7.58
N ASP A 106 -0.74 -4.14 8.74
CA ASP A 106 -2.04 -4.35 9.39
C ASP A 106 -3.23 -3.86 8.54
N TRP A 107 -3.04 -2.83 7.72
CA TRP A 107 -4.06 -2.35 6.78
C TRP A 107 -4.50 -3.41 5.75
N LYS A 108 -3.71 -4.49 5.55
CA LYS A 108 -4.05 -5.62 4.65
C LYS A 108 -5.03 -6.60 5.28
N LEU A 109 -5.20 -6.59 6.59
CA LEU A 109 -6.06 -7.52 7.32
C LEU A 109 -7.53 -7.30 6.95
N PRO A 110 -8.27 -8.34 6.51
CA PRO A 110 -9.64 -8.21 6.05
C PRO A 110 -10.60 -7.66 7.11
N ASP A 111 -10.41 -8.03 8.37
CA ASP A 111 -11.22 -7.55 9.50
C ASP A 111 -10.98 -6.06 9.79
N ILE A 112 -9.74 -5.59 9.68
CA ILE A 112 -9.36 -4.18 9.79
C ILE A 112 -10.01 -3.38 8.65
N GLN A 113 -9.93 -3.89 7.41
CA GLN A 113 -10.55 -3.24 6.25
C GLN A 113 -12.08 -3.14 6.39
N ALA A 114 -12.72 -4.18 6.91
CA ALA A 114 -14.17 -4.18 7.12
C ALA A 114 -14.58 -3.23 8.26
N ARG A 115 -13.84 -3.26 9.38
CA ARG A 115 -14.13 -2.48 10.58
C ARG A 115 -13.99 -0.98 10.36
N TYR A 116 -12.99 -0.56 9.60
CA TYR A 116 -12.64 0.85 9.42
C TYR A 116 -12.99 1.39 8.03
N GLN A 117 -13.91 0.76 7.32
CA GLN A 117 -14.36 1.25 6.03
C GLN A 117 -14.83 2.71 6.11
N GLY A 118 -14.28 3.58 5.26
CA GLY A 118 -14.57 5.02 5.25
C GLY A 118 -13.69 5.86 6.19
N TYR A 119 -12.83 5.22 6.99
CA TYR A 119 -11.95 5.90 7.96
C TYR A 119 -10.45 5.69 7.69
N PHE A 120 -10.09 5.10 6.56
CA PHE A 120 -8.71 5.05 6.12
C PHE A 120 -8.28 6.39 5.50
N SER A 121 -7.00 6.73 5.65
CA SER A 121 -6.42 7.83 4.88
C SER A 121 -6.60 7.58 3.37
N PRO A 122 -6.66 8.63 2.53
CA PRO A 122 -6.79 8.45 1.09
C PRO A 122 -5.70 7.56 0.48
N TYR A 123 -4.48 7.64 1.00
CA TYR A 123 -3.37 6.79 0.58
C TYR A 123 -3.64 5.31 0.86
N ILE A 124 -4.00 4.96 2.09
CA ILE A 124 -4.31 3.58 2.47
C ILE A 124 -5.55 3.07 1.73
N ALA A 125 -6.60 3.89 1.62
CA ALA A 125 -7.80 3.51 0.88
C ALA A 125 -7.48 3.12 -0.57
N ARG A 126 -6.62 3.89 -1.27
CA ARG A 126 -6.16 3.54 -2.62
C ARG A 126 -5.35 2.24 -2.64
N LYS A 127 -4.46 2.03 -1.66
CA LYS A 127 -3.70 0.76 -1.54
C LYS A 127 -4.64 -0.44 -1.35
N ILE A 128 -5.65 -0.34 -0.50
CA ILE A 128 -6.65 -1.40 -0.29
C ILE A 128 -7.37 -1.74 -1.59
N VAL A 129 -7.79 -0.72 -2.35
CA VAL A 129 -8.45 -0.93 -3.65
C VAL A 129 -7.50 -1.60 -4.64
N ALA A 130 -6.27 -1.11 -4.74
CA ALA A 130 -5.25 -1.69 -5.63
C ALA A 130 -4.93 -3.14 -5.24
N GLU A 131 -4.81 -3.44 -3.94
CA GLU A 131 -4.56 -4.81 -3.46
C GLU A 131 -5.72 -5.75 -3.82
N LYS A 132 -6.96 -5.33 -3.64
CA LYS A 132 -8.15 -6.11 -4.05
C LYS A 132 -8.25 -6.32 -5.56
N GLN A 133 -7.69 -5.39 -6.34
CA GLN A 133 -7.65 -5.48 -7.80
C GLN A 133 -6.46 -6.31 -8.33
N LYS A 134 -5.45 -6.59 -7.48
CA LYS A 134 -4.36 -7.47 -7.85
C LYS A 134 -4.90 -8.87 -8.17
N ARG A 135 -5.01 -9.17 -9.46
CA ARG A 135 -5.36 -10.51 -9.91
C ARG A 135 -4.07 -11.31 -10.10
N THR A 136 -4.01 -12.51 -9.55
CA THR A 136 -2.95 -13.45 -9.89
C THR A 136 -3.09 -13.80 -11.37
N LEU A 137 -2.05 -13.55 -12.16
CA LEU A 137 -2.01 -13.95 -13.54
C LEU A 137 -1.92 -15.47 -13.59
N THR A 138 -2.85 -16.09 -14.32
CA THR A 138 -2.83 -17.50 -14.61
C THR A 138 -2.32 -17.72 -16.03
N LYS A 139 -1.76 -18.91 -16.31
CA LYS A 139 -1.32 -19.30 -17.64
C LYS A 139 -2.41 -19.07 -18.68
N SER A 140 -3.64 -19.55 -18.43
CA SER A 140 -4.79 -19.33 -19.31
C SER A 140 -5.15 -17.83 -19.50
N GLY A 141 -4.93 -16.99 -18.50
CA GLY A 141 -5.13 -15.54 -18.61
C GLY A 141 -4.12 -14.90 -19.56
N VAL A 142 -2.83 -15.27 -19.44
CA VAL A 142 -1.76 -14.79 -20.33
C VAL A 142 -1.96 -15.30 -21.77
N GLU A 143 -2.32 -16.57 -21.96
CA GLU A 143 -2.64 -17.14 -23.27
C GLU A 143 -3.74 -16.37 -23.99
N LYS A 144 -4.83 -16.03 -23.28
CA LYS A 144 -5.92 -15.20 -23.84
C LYS A 144 -5.45 -13.81 -24.24
N LEU A 145 -4.58 -13.17 -23.45
CA LEU A 145 -4.00 -11.88 -23.78
C LEU A 145 -3.11 -11.96 -25.03
N VAL A 146 -2.27 -13.00 -25.14
CA VAL A 146 -1.42 -13.20 -26.33
C VAL A 146 -2.26 -13.34 -27.59
N VAL A 147 -3.32 -14.14 -27.57
CA VAL A 147 -4.21 -14.36 -28.72
C VAL A 147 -4.98 -13.08 -29.10
N GLN A 148 -5.38 -12.27 -28.12
CA GLN A 148 -6.18 -11.07 -28.36
C GLN A 148 -5.38 -9.97 -29.09
N TYR A 149 -4.06 -9.95 -28.98
CA TYR A 149 -3.21 -8.85 -29.42
C TYR A 149 -2.26 -9.19 -30.58
N ASP A 150 -2.65 -10.11 -31.45
CA ASP A 150 -1.82 -10.62 -32.54
C ASP A 150 -1.49 -9.60 -33.65
N SER A 151 -2.20 -8.45 -33.72
CA SER A 151 -2.06 -7.47 -34.80
C SER A 151 -1.03 -6.34 -34.55
N ASN A 152 -0.61 -6.06 -33.31
CA ASN A 152 0.53 -5.21 -32.98
C ASN A 152 1.08 -5.55 -31.61
N PRO A 153 1.99 -6.52 -31.56
CA PRO A 153 2.14 -7.37 -30.38
C PRO A 153 2.79 -6.69 -29.19
N ARG A 154 3.76 -5.79 -29.40
CA ARG A 154 4.61 -5.34 -28.30
C ARG A 154 3.84 -4.41 -27.36
N TYR A 155 3.34 -3.31 -27.87
CA TYR A 155 2.66 -2.30 -27.03
C TYR A 155 1.30 -2.77 -26.51
N ALA A 156 0.54 -3.47 -27.32
CA ALA A 156 -0.77 -3.95 -26.94
C ALA A 156 -0.68 -5.04 -25.84
N LEU A 157 0.29 -5.94 -25.95
CA LEU A 157 0.53 -6.95 -24.91
C LEU A 157 1.06 -6.33 -23.62
N GLN A 158 1.99 -5.38 -23.72
CA GLN A 158 2.49 -4.63 -22.58
C GLN A 158 1.37 -3.88 -21.85
N ASP A 159 0.50 -3.17 -22.56
CA ASP A 159 -0.63 -2.45 -21.98
C ASP A 159 -1.65 -3.41 -21.35
N ALA A 160 -1.92 -4.54 -21.97
CA ALA A 160 -2.81 -5.56 -21.43
C ALA A 160 -2.25 -6.21 -20.16
N LEU A 161 -0.96 -6.56 -20.16
CA LEU A 161 -0.28 -7.10 -18.99
C LEU A 161 -0.23 -6.06 -17.86
N ARG A 162 0.10 -4.81 -18.16
CA ARG A 162 0.09 -3.71 -17.20
C ARG A 162 -1.30 -3.55 -16.56
N LYS A 163 -2.36 -3.50 -17.35
CA LYS A 163 -3.74 -3.42 -16.86
C LYS A 163 -4.13 -4.63 -16.02
N ALA A 164 -3.73 -5.83 -16.43
CA ALA A 164 -4.02 -7.06 -15.70
C ALA A 164 -3.25 -7.17 -14.38
N THR A 165 -2.04 -6.63 -14.32
CA THR A 165 -1.18 -6.64 -13.12
C THR A 165 -1.45 -5.48 -12.19
N GLY A 166 -2.02 -4.37 -12.69
CA GLY A 166 -2.22 -3.14 -11.92
C GLY A 166 -0.96 -2.28 -11.74
N TYR A 167 0.14 -2.58 -12.45
CA TYR A 167 1.35 -1.75 -12.39
C TYR A 167 1.11 -0.35 -12.95
N SER A 168 1.82 0.67 -12.39
CA SER A 168 1.99 1.96 -13.05
C SER A 168 2.85 1.80 -14.32
N TRP A 169 2.79 2.77 -15.25
CA TRP A 169 3.66 2.73 -16.42
C TRP A 169 5.15 2.69 -16.06
N GLU A 170 5.56 3.47 -15.07
CA GLU A 170 6.96 3.53 -14.61
C GLU A 170 7.45 2.19 -14.07
N SER A 171 6.70 1.59 -13.14
CA SER A 171 7.06 0.28 -12.59
C SER A 171 7.03 -0.83 -13.64
N PHE A 172 6.11 -0.73 -14.61
CA PHE A 172 6.01 -1.71 -15.70
C PHE A 172 7.14 -1.53 -16.71
N ASP A 173 7.50 -0.29 -17.06
CA ASP A 173 8.63 0.02 -17.92
C ASP A 173 9.96 -0.40 -17.31
N GLU A 174 10.17 -0.17 -16.01
CA GLU A 174 11.35 -0.68 -15.30
C GLU A 174 11.45 -2.21 -15.35
N LEU A 175 10.32 -2.90 -15.17
CA LEU A 175 10.24 -4.34 -15.29
C LEU A 175 10.61 -4.80 -16.69
N ILE A 176 10.04 -4.16 -17.72
CA ILE A 176 10.32 -4.48 -19.12
C ILE A 176 11.78 -4.17 -19.49
N CYS A 177 12.33 -3.04 -19.04
CA CYS A 177 13.74 -2.71 -19.30
C CYS A 177 14.72 -3.74 -18.71
N ARG A 178 14.42 -4.29 -17.55
CA ARG A 178 15.20 -5.41 -16.97
C ARG A 178 15.12 -6.69 -17.79
N ILE A 179 14.04 -6.86 -18.55
CA ILE A 179 13.75 -8.06 -19.35
C ILE A 179 14.15 -7.89 -20.82
N GLU A 180 14.36 -6.66 -21.31
CA GLU A 180 14.44 -6.35 -22.76
C GLU A 180 15.48 -7.13 -23.55
N ASN A 181 16.60 -7.48 -22.97
CA ASN A 181 17.60 -8.31 -23.63
C ASN A 181 17.16 -9.78 -23.86
N VAL A 182 16.03 -10.18 -23.25
CA VAL A 182 15.47 -11.54 -23.34
C VAL A 182 14.12 -11.53 -24.04
N THR A 183 13.49 -10.37 -24.21
CA THR A 183 12.05 -10.21 -24.47
C THR A 183 11.61 -10.64 -25.87
N GLU A 184 12.34 -10.28 -26.91
CA GLU A 184 11.88 -10.58 -28.28
C GLU A 184 11.87 -12.09 -28.56
N LEU A 185 12.89 -12.79 -28.12
CA LEU A 185 12.96 -14.24 -28.28
C LEU A 185 11.87 -14.94 -27.44
N ARG A 186 11.64 -14.49 -26.20
CA ARG A 186 10.63 -15.05 -25.29
C ARG A 186 9.21 -14.74 -25.74
N PHE A 187 8.93 -13.54 -26.26
CA PHE A 187 7.62 -13.24 -26.85
C PHE A 187 7.35 -14.05 -28.12
N ALA A 188 8.37 -14.30 -28.93
CA ALA A 188 8.25 -15.19 -30.08
C ALA A 188 7.97 -16.66 -29.67
N GLN A 189 8.52 -17.11 -28.55
CA GLN A 189 8.24 -18.42 -27.96
C GLN A 189 6.81 -18.48 -27.40
N LEU A 190 6.36 -17.45 -26.64
CA LEU A 190 4.99 -17.33 -26.16
C LEU A 190 3.95 -17.44 -27.26
N ARG A 191 4.18 -16.77 -28.40
CA ARG A 191 3.29 -16.84 -29.58
C ARG A 191 3.23 -18.23 -30.21
N ARG A 192 4.29 -19.01 -30.08
CA ARG A 192 4.33 -20.39 -30.55
C ARG A 192 3.73 -21.41 -29.57
N GLY A 193 3.23 -20.92 -28.42
CA GLY A 193 2.64 -21.76 -27.38
C GLY A 193 3.67 -22.50 -26.52
N ASP A 194 4.90 -21.96 -26.42
CA ASP A 194 5.96 -22.52 -25.60
C ASP A 194 5.57 -22.40 -24.10
N THR A 195 5.40 -23.54 -23.45
CA THR A 195 4.94 -23.64 -22.06
C THR A 195 5.96 -23.09 -21.08
N ASP A 196 7.25 -23.28 -21.34
CA ASP A 196 8.32 -22.83 -20.46
C ASP A 196 8.44 -21.29 -20.47
N ALA A 197 8.17 -20.66 -21.62
CA ALA A 197 8.12 -19.21 -21.74
C ALA A 197 6.93 -18.62 -20.97
N PHE A 198 5.77 -19.30 -20.93
CA PHE A 198 4.63 -18.90 -20.12
C PHE A 198 4.92 -19.02 -18.63
N ASP A 199 5.48 -20.14 -18.20
CA ASP A 199 5.78 -20.39 -16.79
C ASP A 199 6.85 -19.40 -16.29
N TRP A 200 7.87 -19.10 -17.10
CA TRP A 200 8.85 -18.09 -16.82
C TRP A 200 8.22 -16.70 -16.65
N LEU A 201 7.36 -16.26 -17.58
CA LEU A 201 6.71 -14.95 -17.50
C LEU A 201 5.79 -14.84 -16.27
N LEU A 202 5.04 -15.89 -15.97
CA LEU A 202 4.18 -15.95 -14.79
C LEU A 202 4.99 -15.86 -13.49
N THR A 203 6.09 -16.58 -13.41
CA THR A 203 7.00 -16.56 -12.26
C THR A 203 7.53 -15.14 -12.06
N LEU A 204 8.08 -14.54 -13.13
CA LEU A 204 8.65 -13.20 -13.07
C LEU A 204 7.61 -12.13 -12.63
N LEU A 205 6.42 -12.15 -13.22
CA LEU A 205 5.37 -11.18 -12.89
C LEU A 205 4.80 -11.37 -11.48
N ASN A 206 4.77 -12.60 -10.98
CA ASN A 206 4.32 -12.88 -9.62
C ASN A 206 5.40 -12.59 -8.56
N GLU A 207 6.69 -12.82 -8.87
CA GLU A 207 7.82 -12.46 -7.99
C GLU A 207 7.94 -10.96 -7.78
N GLN A 208 7.78 -10.16 -8.84
CA GLN A 208 7.83 -8.69 -8.73
C GLN A 208 6.69 -8.13 -7.87
N ARG A 209 5.55 -8.81 -7.81
CA ARG A 209 4.44 -8.44 -6.93
C ARG A 209 4.74 -8.62 -5.44
N THR A 210 5.59 -9.60 -5.09
CA THR A 210 5.98 -9.86 -3.69
C THR A 210 7.05 -8.89 -3.18
N VAL A 211 7.83 -8.28 -4.05
CA VAL A 211 8.87 -7.29 -3.71
C VAL A 211 8.29 -5.88 -3.53
N GLU A 212 7.16 -5.59 -4.17
CA GLU A 212 6.47 -4.28 -4.08
C GLU A 212 5.31 -4.26 -3.06
N SER A 213 5.12 -5.35 -2.33
CA SER A 213 4.02 -5.51 -1.35
C SER A 213 4.43 -5.11 0.09
#